data_5bd8c27023a3c18eee9022ddad3c0247
#
_entry.id   5bd8c27023a3c18eee9022ddad3c0247
#
_cell.length_a   1.000
_cell.length_b   1.000
_cell.length_c   1.000
_cell.angle_alpha   90.00
_cell.angle_beta   90.00
_cell.angle_gamma   90.00
#
_symmetry.space_group_name_H-M   'P 1'
#
loop_
_entity.id
_entity.type
_entity.pdbx_description
1 polymer ?
#
loop_
_entity_poly.entity_id
_entity_poly.type
_entity_poly.pdbx_seq_one_letter_code
_entity_poly.pdbx_strand_id
1 'polypeptide(L)'
;MCLVEIEKSPKPVASCAMPAAEGMNIKTNTEFVEKARKGVMEFLLANHPLDCPVCDQGGECDLQDQSMFYGVDKSRFKENKRQVPEKKMGPLIKTQMTRCIHCTRCVRFATEIAGVEELGAIGRGEDMQITTYLEQSMQSELSANVVDLCPVGALTSKPYVFEARPWELKKTESIDVMDAIGSNIRVDTYGWEVKRILPRINEDINEEWISDKTRHACDGLSNQRLDTPYIKYNGKFEKASWSEVFNIIKSKFKNTDKEKICGLTGDLVNMETLYIFKEFFNKTLGSQNIESRDNHTYLNPEKRENYLFNSSINGIEEADFIFLLGTNPRFEATILNARI
;
A
#
# COMPACT_ATOMS: atom_id res chain seq x y z
N MET A 1 9.69 -22.32 -10.04
CA MET A 1 9.41 -23.01 -8.77
C MET A 1 8.11 -23.80 -8.79
N CYS A 2 7.17 -23.48 -9.68
CA CYS A 2 5.87 -24.20 -9.81
C CYS A 2 5.94 -25.55 -10.51
N LEU A 3 7.12 -26.14 -10.69
CA LEU A 3 7.27 -27.43 -11.37
C LEU A 3 6.78 -28.57 -10.48
N VAL A 4 5.97 -29.44 -11.09
CA VAL A 4 5.42 -30.65 -10.48
C VAL A 4 5.58 -31.83 -11.43
N GLU A 5 5.53 -33.04 -10.90
CA GLU A 5 5.48 -34.27 -11.68
C GLU A 5 4.03 -34.72 -11.81
N ILE A 6 3.61 -34.99 -13.03
CA ILE A 6 2.30 -35.59 -13.29
C ILE A 6 2.57 -37.03 -13.75
N GLU A 7 1.88 -38.01 -13.17
CA GLU A 7 2.00 -39.41 -13.52
C GLU A 7 1.76 -39.59 -15.01
N LYS A 8 2.62 -40.36 -15.67
CA LYS A 8 2.65 -40.59 -17.13
C LYS A 8 3.14 -39.38 -17.97
N SER A 9 3.56 -38.27 -17.37
CA SER A 9 4.24 -37.20 -18.11
C SER A 9 5.76 -37.41 -18.10
N PRO A 10 6.43 -37.36 -19.26
CA PRO A 10 7.87 -37.55 -19.32
C PRO A 10 8.69 -36.35 -18.84
N LYS A 11 8.05 -35.21 -18.60
CA LYS A 11 8.70 -33.94 -18.19
C LYS A 11 7.96 -33.30 -17.04
N PRO A 12 8.67 -32.55 -16.17
CA PRO A 12 8.01 -31.72 -15.16
C PRO A 12 7.13 -30.66 -15.81
N VAL A 13 6.01 -30.36 -15.22
CA VAL A 13 5.01 -29.44 -15.74
C VAL A 13 4.88 -28.25 -14.81
N ALA A 14 4.67 -27.06 -15.36
CA ALA A 14 4.40 -25.85 -14.56
C ALA A 14 2.93 -25.86 -14.10
N SER A 15 2.68 -26.10 -12.83
CA SER A 15 1.33 -26.16 -12.26
C SER A 15 0.56 -24.84 -12.37
N CYS A 16 1.26 -23.71 -12.44
CA CYS A 16 0.64 -22.39 -12.62
C CYS A 16 0.15 -22.10 -14.05
N ALA A 17 0.53 -22.92 -15.04
CA ALA A 17 0.21 -22.71 -16.46
C ALA A 17 -0.57 -23.86 -17.09
N MET A 18 -0.89 -24.90 -16.32
CA MET A 18 -1.59 -26.08 -16.83
C MET A 18 -2.95 -26.22 -16.14
N PRO A 19 -4.02 -26.37 -16.90
CA PRO A 19 -5.34 -26.63 -16.33
C PRO A 19 -5.35 -27.98 -15.61
N ALA A 20 -6.04 -28.04 -14.49
CA ALA A 20 -6.29 -29.28 -13.79
C ALA A 20 -7.34 -30.12 -14.56
N ALA A 21 -7.12 -31.42 -14.64
CA ALA A 21 -8.05 -32.35 -15.25
C ALA A 21 -8.35 -33.52 -14.30
N GLU A 22 -9.50 -34.13 -14.50
CA GLU A 22 -9.95 -35.26 -13.69
C GLU A 22 -9.00 -36.48 -13.89
N GLY A 23 -8.69 -37.17 -12.79
CA GLY A 23 -7.77 -38.31 -12.79
C GLY A 23 -6.27 -37.99 -12.84
N MET A 24 -5.88 -36.72 -12.75
CA MET A 24 -4.48 -36.32 -12.58
C MET A 24 -3.92 -36.75 -11.23
N ASN A 25 -2.79 -37.48 -11.27
CA ASN A 25 -2.00 -37.78 -10.05
C ASN A 25 -0.75 -36.89 -10.06
N ILE A 26 -0.69 -35.93 -9.10
CA ILE A 26 0.34 -34.89 -9.06
C ILE A 26 1.25 -35.13 -7.86
N LYS A 27 2.57 -35.17 -8.11
CA LYS A 27 3.61 -35.29 -7.09
C LYS A 27 4.44 -34.02 -7.04
N THR A 28 4.65 -33.49 -5.81
CA THR A 28 5.29 -32.18 -5.61
C THR A 28 6.67 -32.23 -5.01
N ASN A 29 7.10 -33.41 -4.50
CA ASN A 29 8.32 -33.58 -3.70
C ASN A 29 9.16 -34.81 -4.10
N THR A 30 9.14 -35.19 -5.37
CA THR A 30 9.99 -36.26 -5.89
C THR A 30 11.40 -35.74 -6.21
N GLU A 31 12.41 -36.62 -6.23
CA GLU A 31 13.77 -36.26 -6.67
C GLU A 31 13.79 -35.59 -8.04
N PHE A 32 12.90 -36.03 -8.93
CA PHE A 32 12.74 -35.44 -10.26
C PHE A 32 12.30 -33.98 -10.21
N VAL A 33 11.32 -33.67 -9.37
CA VAL A 33 10.82 -32.29 -9.15
C VAL A 33 11.89 -31.44 -8.45
N GLU A 34 12.57 -31.98 -7.46
CA GLU A 34 13.65 -31.25 -6.76
C GLU A 34 14.80 -30.90 -7.71
N LYS A 35 15.23 -31.85 -8.55
CA LYS A 35 16.27 -31.62 -9.56
C LYS A 35 15.85 -30.54 -10.55
N ALA A 36 14.59 -30.55 -10.97
CA ALA A 36 14.05 -29.54 -11.88
C ALA A 36 14.02 -28.15 -11.23
N ARG A 37 13.59 -28.04 -9.96
CA ARG A 37 13.58 -26.78 -9.21
C ARG A 37 14.99 -26.23 -8.97
N LYS A 38 15.96 -27.09 -8.65
CA LYS A 38 17.38 -26.71 -8.56
C LYS A 38 17.87 -26.11 -9.87
N GLY A 39 17.53 -26.72 -11.02
CA GLY A 39 17.87 -26.16 -12.33
C GLY A 39 17.25 -24.80 -12.59
N VAL A 40 15.98 -24.59 -12.20
CA VAL A 40 15.31 -23.28 -12.30
C VAL A 40 16.03 -22.25 -11.41
N MET A 41 16.40 -22.61 -10.19
CA MET A 41 17.16 -21.70 -9.31
C MET A 41 18.51 -21.31 -9.89
N GLU A 42 19.23 -22.24 -10.49
CA GLU A 42 20.50 -21.92 -11.17
C GLU A 42 20.29 -20.89 -12.29
N PHE A 43 19.24 -21.01 -13.10
CA PHE A 43 18.93 -20.04 -14.15
C PHE A 43 18.53 -18.67 -13.58
N LEU A 44 17.70 -18.63 -12.55
CA LEU A 44 17.31 -17.37 -11.91
C LEU A 44 18.52 -16.64 -11.30
N LEU A 45 19.49 -17.39 -10.76
CA LEU A 45 20.68 -16.83 -10.13
C LEU A 45 21.81 -16.53 -11.13
N ALA A 46 21.78 -17.09 -12.35
CA ALA A 46 22.82 -16.92 -13.36
C ALA A 46 23.15 -15.43 -13.60
N ASN A 47 22.14 -14.62 -13.82
CA ASN A 47 22.27 -13.16 -14.06
C ASN A 47 21.93 -12.29 -12.84
N HIS A 48 21.43 -12.88 -11.75
CA HIS A 48 21.09 -12.11 -10.56
C HIS A 48 22.36 -11.57 -9.87
N PRO A 49 22.44 -10.24 -9.54
CA PRO A 49 23.64 -9.67 -8.93
C PRO A 49 23.80 -10.12 -7.47
N LEU A 50 25.05 -10.11 -6.97
CA LEU A 50 25.37 -10.46 -5.59
C LEU A 50 25.15 -9.26 -4.64
N ASP A 51 23.99 -8.65 -4.69
CA ASP A 51 23.66 -7.40 -4.03
C ASP A 51 22.94 -7.56 -2.68
N CYS A 52 22.70 -8.78 -2.18
CA CYS A 52 21.89 -9.01 -0.96
C CYS A 52 22.27 -8.10 0.22
N PRO A 53 23.55 -7.83 0.52
CA PRO A 53 23.93 -6.93 1.62
C PRO A 53 23.46 -5.48 1.44
N VAL A 54 23.33 -5.00 0.20
CA VAL A 54 22.91 -3.63 -0.17
C VAL A 54 21.53 -3.59 -0.83
N CYS A 55 20.79 -4.69 -0.81
CA CYS A 55 19.46 -4.80 -1.38
C CYS A 55 18.39 -4.58 -0.31
N ASP A 56 17.48 -3.65 -0.51
CA ASP A 56 16.38 -3.36 0.44
C ASP A 56 15.42 -4.53 0.63
N GLN A 57 15.35 -5.47 -0.32
CA GLN A 57 14.54 -6.68 -0.22
C GLN A 57 15.19 -7.76 0.68
N GLY A 58 16.43 -7.58 1.12
CA GLY A 58 17.15 -8.56 1.94
C GLY A 58 16.43 -8.87 3.25
N GLY A 59 16.10 -10.15 3.48
CA GLY A 59 15.34 -10.65 4.63
C GLY A 59 13.83 -10.78 4.41
N GLU A 60 13.31 -10.32 3.26
CA GLU A 60 11.92 -10.52 2.82
C GLU A 60 11.85 -10.80 1.29
N CYS A 61 12.87 -11.47 0.76
CA CYS A 61 13.04 -11.71 -0.66
C CYS A 61 12.70 -13.17 -1.01
N ASP A 62 11.64 -13.37 -1.83
CA ASP A 62 11.23 -14.69 -2.28
C ASP A 62 12.38 -15.46 -2.96
N LEU A 63 13.19 -14.78 -3.77
CA LEU A 63 14.32 -15.41 -4.44
C LEU A 63 15.40 -15.87 -3.44
N GLN A 64 15.65 -15.08 -2.40
CA GLN A 64 16.61 -15.42 -1.33
C GLN A 64 16.15 -16.67 -0.58
N ASP A 65 14.89 -16.72 -0.17
CA ASP A 65 14.32 -17.85 0.57
C ASP A 65 14.28 -19.13 -0.28
N GLN A 66 13.86 -19.01 -1.55
CA GLN A 66 13.87 -20.13 -2.49
C GLN A 66 15.30 -20.59 -2.81
N SER A 67 16.28 -19.69 -2.87
CA SER A 67 17.68 -19.98 -3.07
C SER A 67 18.28 -20.75 -1.88
N MET A 68 17.89 -20.39 -0.65
CA MET A 68 18.29 -21.09 0.56
C MET A 68 17.77 -22.54 0.60
N PHE A 69 16.56 -22.75 0.06
CA PHE A 69 15.93 -24.07 0.11
C PHE A 69 16.34 -24.99 -1.06
N TYR A 70 16.38 -24.46 -2.30
CA TYR A 70 16.63 -25.26 -3.51
C TYR A 70 17.96 -24.95 -4.18
N GLY A 71 18.67 -23.94 -3.75
CA GLY A 71 19.92 -23.52 -4.37
C GLY A 71 21.07 -24.49 -4.11
N VAL A 72 22.19 -24.22 -4.80
CA VAL A 72 23.46 -24.90 -4.63
C VAL A 72 24.52 -23.89 -4.18
N ASP A 73 25.59 -24.37 -3.58
CA ASP A 73 26.68 -23.54 -3.03
C ASP A 73 27.56 -22.88 -4.10
N LYS A 74 27.52 -23.37 -5.34
CA LYS A 74 28.36 -22.92 -6.46
C LYS A 74 27.57 -22.71 -7.74
N SER A 75 27.91 -21.65 -8.47
CA SER A 75 27.41 -21.44 -9.83
C SER A 75 28.27 -22.22 -10.83
N ARG A 76 27.63 -22.83 -11.81
CA ARG A 76 28.27 -23.43 -12.99
C ARG A 76 28.51 -22.40 -14.10
N PHE A 77 27.86 -21.26 -14.05
CA PHE A 77 27.97 -20.17 -15.03
C PHE A 77 29.22 -19.33 -14.72
N LYS A 78 30.02 -19.08 -15.76
CA LYS A 78 31.28 -18.32 -15.69
C LYS A 78 31.18 -16.99 -16.44
N GLU A 79 30.10 -16.77 -17.16
CA GLU A 79 29.79 -15.58 -17.92
C GLU A 79 29.58 -14.39 -16.99
N ASN A 80 29.84 -13.20 -17.51
CA ASN A 80 29.55 -11.97 -16.78
C ASN A 80 28.03 -11.84 -16.59
N LYS A 81 27.62 -11.41 -15.39
CA LYS A 81 26.22 -11.16 -15.11
C LYS A 81 25.72 -9.94 -15.91
N ARG A 82 24.50 -10.03 -16.40
CA ARG A 82 23.82 -8.98 -17.14
C ARG A 82 23.71 -7.71 -16.27
N GLN A 83 23.86 -6.55 -16.91
CA GLN A 83 23.57 -5.25 -16.31
C GLN A 83 22.45 -4.57 -17.09
N VAL A 84 21.47 -4.04 -16.38
CA VAL A 84 20.33 -3.32 -16.95
C VAL A 84 20.28 -1.90 -16.37
N PRO A 85 20.15 -0.88 -17.22
CA PRO A 85 20.07 0.50 -16.74
C PRO A 85 18.78 0.73 -15.92
N GLU A 86 18.85 1.65 -14.96
CA GLU A 86 17.73 2.07 -14.15
C GLU A 86 16.61 2.66 -15.02
N LYS A 87 15.37 2.49 -14.55
CA LYS A 87 14.18 3.02 -15.22
C LYS A 87 13.52 4.09 -14.34
N LYS A 88 12.93 5.08 -14.97
CA LYS A 88 12.18 6.13 -14.26
C LYS A 88 10.72 5.72 -14.16
N MET A 89 10.32 5.19 -13.00
CA MET A 89 8.94 4.74 -12.73
C MET A 89 8.15 5.70 -11.83
N GLY A 90 8.64 6.91 -11.62
CA GLY A 90 7.96 7.93 -10.82
C GLY A 90 8.64 8.25 -9.48
N PRO A 91 7.97 9.05 -8.63
CA PRO A 91 8.54 9.51 -7.37
C PRO A 91 8.53 8.45 -6.27
N LEU A 92 7.66 7.45 -6.34
CA LEU A 92 7.41 6.49 -5.27
C LEU A 92 8.24 5.21 -5.39
N ILE A 93 8.64 4.85 -6.62
CA ILE A 93 9.29 3.57 -6.91
C ILE A 93 10.76 3.80 -7.26
N LYS A 94 11.65 3.15 -6.52
CA LYS A 94 13.07 3.01 -6.87
C LYS A 94 13.25 1.73 -7.68
N THR A 95 13.98 1.82 -8.77
CA THR A 95 14.29 0.69 -9.63
C THR A 95 15.75 0.26 -9.47
N GLN A 96 15.98 -1.04 -9.55
CA GLN A 96 17.28 -1.68 -9.70
C GLN A 96 17.10 -2.87 -10.65
N MET A 97 16.95 -2.55 -11.93
CA MET A 97 16.45 -3.51 -12.93
C MET A 97 17.40 -4.67 -13.20
N THR A 98 18.67 -4.55 -12.85
CA THR A 98 19.62 -5.68 -12.86
C THR A 98 19.16 -6.82 -11.96
N ARG A 99 18.39 -6.56 -10.90
CA ARG A 99 17.84 -7.57 -9.98
C ARG A 99 16.56 -8.25 -10.49
N CYS A 100 15.96 -7.74 -11.57
CA CYS A 100 14.70 -8.23 -12.11
C CYS A 100 14.83 -9.68 -12.61
N ILE A 101 13.90 -10.57 -12.22
CA ILE A 101 13.82 -11.97 -12.63
C ILE A 101 12.74 -12.21 -13.69
N HIS A 102 12.21 -11.19 -14.30
CA HIS A 102 11.21 -11.24 -15.39
C HIS A 102 9.92 -12.02 -15.05
N CYS A 103 9.49 -12.01 -13.81
CA CYS A 103 8.29 -12.71 -13.36
C CYS A 103 6.98 -12.08 -13.86
N THR A 104 7.04 -10.87 -14.42
CA THR A 104 5.92 -10.08 -14.97
C THR A 104 4.78 -9.76 -14.02
N ARG A 105 4.90 -10.02 -12.71
CA ARG A 105 3.86 -9.71 -11.72
C ARG A 105 3.46 -8.23 -11.73
N CYS A 106 4.43 -7.32 -11.85
CA CYS A 106 4.17 -5.87 -11.91
C CYS A 106 3.41 -5.45 -13.17
N VAL A 107 3.71 -6.06 -14.32
CA VAL A 107 3.00 -5.81 -15.59
C VAL A 107 1.57 -6.29 -15.48
N ARG A 108 1.36 -7.53 -15.02
CA ARG A 108 0.03 -8.11 -14.84
C ARG A 108 -0.81 -7.33 -13.84
N PHE A 109 -0.23 -6.90 -12.74
CA PHE A 109 -0.92 -6.03 -11.78
C PHE A 109 -1.40 -4.73 -12.44
N ALA A 110 -0.52 -4.07 -13.20
CA ALA A 110 -0.86 -2.82 -13.86
C ALA A 110 -2.06 -3.00 -14.82
N THR A 111 -2.07 -4.06 -15.61
CA THR A 111 -3.13 -4.31 -16.62
C THR A 111 -4.38 -4.97 -16.05
N GLU A 112 -4.24 -5.95 -15.14
CA GLU A 112 -5.35 -6.79 -14.69
C GLU A 112 -6.06 -6.22 -13.45
N ILE A 113 -5.33 -5.52 -12.57
CA ILE A 113 -5.87 -4.98 -11.30
C ILE A 113 -6.02 -3.45 -11.35
N ALA A 114 -4.94 -2.74 -11.70
CA ALA A 114 -4.98 -1.27 -11.77
C ALA A 114 -5.66 -0.74 -13.04
N GLY A 115 -5.89 -1.60 -14.05
CA GLY A 115 -6.57 -1.24 -15.29
C GLY A 115 -5.80 -0.25 -16.17
N VAL A 116 -4.46 -0.20 -16.04
CA VAL A 116 -3.58 0.73 -16.76
C VAL A 116 -2.45 -0.01 -17.47
N GLU A 117 -2.17 0.38 -18.72
CA GLU A 117 -1.10 -0.21 -19.55
C GLU A 117 0.20 0.60 -19.44
N GLU A 118 0.63 0.89 -18.21
CA GLU A 118 1.81 1.73 -17.96
C GLU A 118 3.12 0.95 -17.99
N LEU A 119 3.08 -0.36 -17.70
CA LEU A 119 4.23 -1.25 -17.68
C LEU A 119 4.16 -2.27 -18.79
N GLY A 120 5.31 -2.57 -19.40
CA GLY A 120 5.44 -3.60 -20.41
C GLY A 120 6.81 -4.26 -20.37
N ALA A 121 6.97 -5.29 -21.22
CA ALA A 121 8.22 -5.98 -21.43
C ALA A 121 8.73 -5.72 -22.85
N ILE A 122 9.98 -5.33 -22.97
CA ILE A 122 10.68 -5.16 -24.23
C ILE A 122 11.82 -6.19 -24.36
N GLY A 123 12.19 -6.54 -25.58
CA GLY A 123 13.20 -7.57 -25.83
C GLY A 123 12.71 -9.00 -25.58
N ARG A 124 13.62 -9.96 -25.58
CA ARG A 124 13.34 -11.38 -25.33
C ARG A 124 14.56 -12.09 -24.73
N GLY A 125 14.32 -13.24 -24.11
CA GLY A 125 15.38 -14.02 -23.47
C GLY A 125 16.07 -13.24 -22.37
N GLU A 126 17.40 -13.27 -22.33
CA GLU A 126 18.18 -12.53 -21.32
C GLU A 126 18.15 -11.01 -21.50
N ASP A 127 17.87 -10.53 -22.73
CA ASP A 127 17.74 -9.10 -23.03
C ASP A 127 16.37 -8.53 -22.71
N MET A 128 15.43 -9.35 -22.22
CA MET A 128 14.11 -8.87 -21.81
C MET A 128 14.24 -7.86 -20.65
N GLN A 129 13.53 -6.76 -20.76
CA GLN A 129 13.49 -5.70 -19.74
C GLN A 129 12.05 -5.27 -19.48
N ILE A 130 11.73 -5.09 -18.21
CA ILE A 130 10.47 -4.45 -17.80
C ILE A 130 10.72 -2.94 -17.76
N THR A 131 9.85 -2.18 -18.41
CA THR A 131 9.94 -0.73 -18.50
C THR A 131 8.57 -0.09 -18.63
N THR A 132 8.50 1.21 -18.41
CA THR A 132 7.31 2.01 -18.71
C THR A 132 7.31 2.42 -20.20
N TYR A 133 6.12 2.72 -20.72
CA TYR A 133 5.99 3.24 -22.07
C TYR A 133 6.69 4.60 -22.19
N LEU A 134 7.63 4.73 -23.15
CA LEU A 134 8.43 5.92 -23.38
C LEU A 134 9.07 6.55 -22.12
N GLU A 135 9.43 5.72 -21.14
CA GLU A 135 10.00 6.17 -19.85
C GLU A 135 9.11 7.16 -19.06
N GLN A 136 7.81 7.15 -19.31
CA GLN A 136 6.85 7.93 -18.54
C GLN A 136 6.74 7.40 -17.12
N SER A 137 6.47 8.29 -16.16
CA SER A 137 6.19 7.88 -14.79
C SER A 137 4.85 7.17 -14.69
N MET A 138 4.72 6.18 -13.83
CA MET A 138 3.45 5.58 -13.49
C MET A 138 2.52 6.63 -12.85
N GLN A 139 1.28 6.67 -13.29
CA GLN A 139 0.28 7.66 -12.89
C GLN A 139 -0.89 7.07 -12.08
N SER A 140 -0.94 5.73 -11.99
CA SER A 140 -1.97 5.06 -11.21
C SER A 140 -1.81 5.33 -9.73
N GLU A 141 -2.91 5.60 -9.04
CA GLU A 141 -2.98 5.73 -7.58
C GLU A 141 -2.73 4.42 -6.83
N LEU A 142 -2.56 3.31 -7.56
CA LEU A 142 -2.20 1.99 -7.07
C LEU A 142 -0.74 1.62 -7.39
N SER A 143 0.02 2.53 -7.97
CA SER A 143 1.34 2.24 -8.56
C SER A 143 2.32 1.59 -7.58
N ALA A 144 2.34 1.99 -6.33
CA ALA A 144 3.28 1.47 -5.34
C ALA A 144 3.01 0.03 -4.88
N ASN A 145 1.86 -0.58 -5.23
CA ASN A 145 1.64 -2.01 -4.96
C ASN A 145 2.60 -2.92 -5.71
N VAL A 146 3.21 -2.46 -6.81
CA VAL A 146 4.24 -3.25 -7.52
C VAL A 146 5.47 -3.51 -6.66
N VAL A 147 5.70 -2.71 -5.61
CA VAL A 147 6.80 -2.91 -4.65
C VAL A 147 6.57 -4.18 -3.83
N ASP A 148 5.34 -4.38 -3.33
CA ASP A 148 4.98 -5.57 -2.55
C ASP A 148 4.95 -6.83 -3.41
N LEU A 149 4.52 -6.68 -4.66
CA LEU A 149 4.44 -7.78 -5.63
C LEU A 149 5.79 -8.23 -6.15
N CYS A 150 6.80 -7.34 -6.14
CA CYS A 150 8.11 -7.67 -6.67
C CYS A 150 8.82 -8.67 -5.75
N PRO A 151 9.08 -9.92 -6.24
CA PRO A 151 9.66 -10.96 -5.40
C PRO A 151 11.15 -10.74 -5.09
N VAL A 152 11.72 -9.68 -5.66
CA VAL A 152 13.14 -9.32 -5.54
C VAL A 152 13.29 -7.81 -5.39
N GLY A 153 14.47 -7.33 -5.01
CA GLY A 153 14.74 -5.89 -4.85
C GLY A 153 14.90 -5.11 -6.16
N ALA A 154 14.16 -5.48 -7.21
CA ALA A 154 14.16 -4.75 -8.48
C ALA A 154 13.26 -3.51 -8.45
N LEU A 155 12.13 -3.58 -7.73
CA LEU A 155 11.21 -2.47 -7.46
C LEU A 155 11.08 -2.34 -5.95
N THR A 156 11.45 -1.20 -5.39
CA THR A 156 11.39 -0.93 -3.95
C THR A 156 10.77 0.44 -3.68
N SER A 157 10.23 0.63 -2.48
CA SER A 157 9.65 1.91 -2.07
C SER A 157 10.75 2.96 -1.92
N LYS A 158 10.73 3.99 -2.75
CA LYS A 158 11.76 5.04 -2.76
C LYS A 158 11.89 5.78 -1.41
N PRO A 159 10.80 6.10 -0.69
CA PRO A 159 10.90 6.70 0.64
C PRO A 159 11.49 5.77 1.72
N TYR A 160 11.42 4.45 1.52
CA TYR A 160 11.89 3.47 2.50
C TYR A 160 13.32 2.93 2.23
N VAL A 161 13.92 3.30 1.10
CA VAL A 161 15.24 2.79 0.69
C VAL A 161 16.30 3.07 1.76
N PHE A 162 16.95 2.00 2.25
CA PHE A 162 18.02 2.01 3.26
C PHE A 162 17.60 2.51 4.67
N GLU A 163 16.30 2.57 4.97
CA GLU A 163 15.80 3.04 6.26
C GLU A 163 15.92 1.99 7.37
N ALA A 164 15.52 0.75 7.11
CA ALA A 164 15.57 -0.34 8.09
C ALA A 164 15.52 -1.71 7.42
N ARG A 165 15.89 -2.75 8.17
CA ARG A 165 15.73 -4.14 7.77
C ARG A 165 14.40 -4.71 8.31
N PRO A 166 13.77 -5.69 7.62
CA PRO A 166 12.46 -6.24 8.03
C PRO A 166 12.42 -6.81 9.44
N TRP A 167 13.55 -7.35 9.93
CA TRP A 167 13.65 -7.93 11.27
C TRP A 167 13.84 -6.88 12.38
N GLU A 168 14.15 -5.64 12.04
CA GLU A 168 14.29 -4.53 12.99
C GLU A 168 12.95 -3.87 13.27
N LEU A 169 11.93 -4.14 12.45
CA LEU A 169 10.65 -3.46 12.48
C LEU A 169 9.66 -4.13 13.43
N LYS A 170 8.97 -3.33 14.23
CA LYS A 170 7.79 -3.75 14.96
C LYS A 170 6.56 -3.61 14.05
N LYS A 171 5.85 -4.72 13.87
CA LYS A 171 4.68 -4.84 13.01
C LYS A 171 3.40 -4.68 13.85
N THR A 172 2.52 -3.78 13.44
CA THR A 172 1.24 -3.54 14.12
C THR A 172 0.12 -3.50 13.08
N GLU A 173 -0.91 -4.30 13.28
CA GLU A 173 -2.10 -4.28 12.44
C GLU A 173 -2.97 -3.07 12.75
N SER A 174 -3.52 -2.45 11.71
CA SER A 174 -4.37 -1.27 11.82
C SER A 174 -5.34 -1.17 10.65
N ILE A 175 -6.10 -0.09 10.63
CA ILE A 175 -7.02 0.26 9.56
C ILE A 175 -6.66 1.68 9.10
N ASP A 176 -6.65 1.90 7.78
CA ASP A 176 -6.42 3.22 7.20
C ASP A 176 -7.62 4.12 7.41
N VAL A 177 -7.36 5.37 7.78
CA VAL A 177 -8.37 6.42 7.93
C VAL A 177 -8.33 7.45 6.79
N MET A 178 -7.38 7.30 5.86
CA MET A 178 -7.17 8.23 4.74
C MET A 178 -7.99 7.86 3.50
N ASP A 179 -8.57 6.67 3.50
CA ASP A 179 -9.40 6.16 2.42
C ASP A 179 -10.82 5.87 2.94
N ALA A 180 -11.82 6.02 2.07
CA ALA A 180 -13.24 5.94 2.45
C ALA A 180 -13.70 4.53 2.82
N ILE A 181 -12.97 3.47 2.45
CA ILE A 181 -13.35 2.07 2.72
C ILE A 181 -12.69 1.49 3.97
N GLY A 182 -11.73 2.19 4.56
CA GLY A 182 -10.99 1.70 5.73
C GLY A 182 -10.12 0.50 5.39
N SER A 183 -9.24 0.63 4.40
CA SER A 183 -8.31 -0.42 3.98
C SER A 183 -7.52 -1.00 5.16
N ASN A 184 -7.42 -2.32 5.21
CA ASN A 184 -6.69 -3.02 6.24
C ASN A 184 -5.19 -2.91 5.99
N ILE A 185 -4.44 -2.45 6.98
CA ILE A 185 -3.01 -2.15 6.86
C ILE A 185 -2.19 -2.78 7.96
N ARG A 186 -0.90 -2.92 7.69
CA ARG A 186 0.12 -3.19 8.67
C ARG A 186 1.09 -2.01 8.73
N VAL A 187 1.24 -1.47 9.91
CA VAL A 187 2.15 -0.35 10.20
C VAL A 187 3.46 -0.91 10.74
N ASP A 188 4.55 -0.68 10.05
CA ASP A 188 5.87 -1.10 10.42
C ASP A 188 6.65 0.08 11.02
N THR A 189 7.06 -0.03 12.29
CA THR A 189 7.74 1.03 13.04
C THR A 189 9.15 0.64 13.43
N TYR A 190 10.06 1.62 13.46
CA TYR A 190 11.37 1.52 14.07
C TYR A 190 11.48 2.57 15.18
N GLY A 191 11.63 2.12 16.42
CA GLY A 191 11.52 3.01 17.57
C GLY A 191 10.16 3.70 17.64
N TRP A 192 10.14 5.02 17.57
CA TRP A 192 8.94 5.85 17.60
C TRP A 192 8.46 6.33 16.22
N GLU A 193 9.13 5.92 15.16
CA GLU A 193 8.82 6.36 13.80
C GLU A 193 8.12 5.27 13.01
N VAL A 194 7.08 5.66 12.26
CA VAL A 194 6.49 4.82 11.22
C VAL A 194 7.43 4.86 10.02
N LYS A 195 7.93 3.70 9.61
CA LYS A 195 8.86 3.57 8.49
C LYS A 195 8.17 3.21 7.19
N ARG A 196 7.15 2.37 7.26
CA ARG A 196 6.33 2.01 6.09
C ARG A 196 4.96 1.50 6.48
N ILE A 197 4.04 1.58 5.52
CA ILE A 197 2.71 0.98 5.61
C ILE A 197 2.59 -0.05 4.48
N LEU A 198 2.11 -1.23 4.83
CA LEU A 198 1.89 -2.34 3.91
C LEU A 198 0.43 -2.80 3.97
N PRO A 199 -0.12 -3.35 2.90
CA PRO A 199 -1.45 -3.93 2.94
C PRO A 199 -1.51 -5.15 3.86
N ARG A 200 -2.67 -5.36 4.48
CA ARG A 200 -3.04 -6.58 5.15
C ARG A 200 -4.24 -7.17 4.43
N ILE A 201 -4.16 -8.45 4.12
CA ILE A 201 -5.18 -9.14 3.32
C ILE A 201 -6.54 -9.07 4.02
N ASN A 202 -7.53 -8.59 3.29
CA ASN A 202 -8.95 -8.64 3.66
C ASN A 202 -9.78 -8.69 2.37
N GLU A 203 -10.23 -9.88 2.00
CA GLU A 203 -10.97 -10.15 0.76
C GLU A 203 -12.28 -9.33 0.67
N ASP A 204 -12.91 -9.02 1.81
CA ASP A 204 -14.17 -8.27 1.85
C ASP A 204 -13.98 -6.77 1.64
N ILE A 205 -12.78 -6.23 1.84
CA ILE A 205 -12.53 -4.78 1.82
C ILE A 205 -11.50 -4.40 0.75
N ASN A 206 -10.21 -4.66 1.00
CA ASN A 206 -9.12 -4.18 0.17
C ASN A 206 -8.32 -5.28 -0.53
N GLU A 207 -8.72 -6.55 -0.41
CA GLU A 207 -7.95 -7.70 -0.91
C GLU A 207 -6.50 -7.63 -0.43
N GLU A 208 -5.54 -7.58 -1.35
CA GLU A 208 -4.10 -7.47 -1.08
C GLU A 208 -3.55 -6.06 -1.39
N TRP A 209 -4.43 -5.07 -1.66
CA TRP A 209 -4.02 -3.78 -2.21
C TRP A 209 -4.28 -2.62 -1.27
N ILE A 210 -3.48 -1.55 -1.41
CA ILE A 210 -3.74 -0.25 -0.79
C ILE A 210 -3.39 0.87 -1.77
N SER A 211 -4.01 2.04 -1.58
CA SER A 211 -3.69 3.21 -2.39
C SER A 211 -2.31 3.78 -2.06
N ASP A 212 -1.72 4.49 -3.00
CA ASP A 212 -0.45 5.19 -2.80
C ASP A 212 -0.58 6.25 -1.70
N LYS A 213 -1.76 6.88 -1.57
CA LYS A 213 -2.09 7.80 -0.47
C LYS A 213 -2.03 7.09 0.89
N THR A 214 -2.70 5.95 1.04
CA THR A 214 -2.66 5.11 2.25
C THR A 214 -1.22 4.75 2.62
N ARG A 215 -0.43 4.35 1.64
CA ARG A 215 0.95 3.89 1.82
C ARG A 215 1.90 4.99 2.30
N HIS A 216 1.75 6.20 1.80
CA HIS A 216 2.73 7.28 1.98
C HIS A 216 2.25 8.45 2.87
N ALA A 217 0.97 8.51 3.25
CA ALA A 217 0.45 9.58 4.12
C ALA A 217 1.06 9.58 5.52
N CYS A 218 1.74 8.50 5.93
CA CYS A 218 2.40 8.39 7.22
C CYS A 218 3.50 9.44 7.46
N ASP A 219 4.06 10.05 6.42
CA ASP A 219 5.03 11.14 6.54
C ASP A 219 4.47 12.33 7.33
N GLY A 220 3.17 12.57 7.24
CA GLY A 220 2.48 13.61 8.01
C GLY A 220 2.45 13.38 9.52
N LEU A 221 2.78 12.19 10.00
CA LEU A 221 2.82 11.88 11.44
C LEU A 221 4.02 12.51 12.15
N SER A 222 5.13 12.71 11.46
CA SER A 222 6.37 13.25 12.00
C SER A 222 6.72 14.64 11.48
N ASN A 223 6.21 15.03 10.30
CA ASN A 223 6.56 16.28 9.65
C ASN A 223 5.53 17.38 9.92
N GLN A 224 6.01 18.60 10.16
CA GLN A 224 5.20 19.82 10.35
C GLN A 224 4.10 19.69 11.43
N ARG A 225 4.36 18.93 12.49
CA ARG A 225 3.45 18.75 13.62
C ARG A 225 3.67 19.83 14.67
N LEU A 226 2.57 20.37 15.19
CA LEU A 226 2.61 21.25 16.36
C LEU A 226 2.72 20.38 17.61
N ASP A 227 3.80 20.55 18.37
CA ASP A 227 4.11 19.83 19.61
C ASP A 227 3.80 20.66 20.85
N THR A 228 3.67 21.96 20.69
CA THR A 228 3.37 22.93 21.76
C THR A 228 2.32 23.93 21.30
N PRO A 229 1.49 24.45 22.21
CA PRO A 229 0.54 25.49 21.86
C PRO A 229 1.24 26.83 21.62
N TYR A 230 0.64 27.65 20.77
CA TYR A 230 1.10 29.00 20.45
C TYR A 230 -0.03 30.01 20.67
N ILE A 231 0.32 31.18 21.22
CA ILE A 231 -0.58 32.31 21.35
C ILE A 231 -0.05 33.43 20.45
N LYS A 232 -0.95 34.11 19.77
CA LYS A 232 -0.61 35.26 18.93
C LYS A 232 -0.74 36.58 19.72
N TYR A 233 0.40 37.22 20.02
CA TYR A 233 0.49 38.54 20.61
C TYR A 233 1.02 39.55 19.58
N ASN A 234 0.33 40.63 19.35
CA ASN A 234 0.75 41.70 18.45
C ASN A 234 1.19 41.20 17.05
N GLY A 235 0.49 40.19 16.54
CA GLY A 235 0.77 39.61 15.24
C GLY A 235 1.86 38.52 15.18
N LYS A 236 2.57 38.28 16.29
CA LYS A 236 3.61 37.24 16.39
C LYS A 236 3.12 36.06 17.22
N PHE A 237 3.48 34.83 16.78
CA PHE A 237 3.20 33.61 17.54
C PHE A 237 4.30 33.35 18.58
N GLU A 238 3.90 33.14 19.80
CA GLU A 238 4.77 32.85 20.95
C GLU A 238 4.36 31.52 21.57
N LYS A 239 5.33 30.69 21.98
CA LYS A 239 5.07 29.44 22.68
C LYS A 239 4.38 29.74 24.02
N ALA A 240 3.39 28.94 24.37
CA ALA A 240 2.62 29.09 25.58
C ALA A 240 2.41 27.74 26.28
N SER A 241 2.12 27.79 27.58
CA SER A 241 1.68 26.62 28.33
C SER A 241 0.19 26.33 28.08
N TRP A 242 -0.22 25.07 28.20
CA TRP A 242 -1.63 24.70 28.13
C TRP A 242 -2.50 25.44 29.14
N SER A 243 -2.00 25.73 30.36
CA SER A 243 -2.71 26.48 31.38
C SER A 243 -3.02 27.91 30.93
N GLU A 244 -2.06 28.59 30.31
CA GLU A 244 -2.25 29.93 29.74
C GLU A 244 -3.28 29.93 28.63
N VAL A 245 -3.17 28.96 27.69
CA VAL A 245 -4.11 28.80 26.58
C VAL A 245 -5.52 28.58 27.08
N PHE A 246 -5.73 27.67 28.04
CA PHE A 246 -7.06 27.42 28.62
C PHE A 246 -7.65 28.62 29.35
N ASN A 247 -6.83 29.40 30.03
CA ASN A 247 -7.29 30.61 30.67
C ASN A 247 -7.77 31.67 29.66
N ILE A 248 -7.04 31.85 28.58
CA ILE A 248 -7.42 32.75 27.49
C ILE A 248 -8.70 32.29 26.81
N ILE A 249 -8.81 31.00 26.47
CA ILE A 249 -10.01 30.42 25.86
C ILE A 249 -11.22 30.58 26.76
N LYS A 250 -11.07 30.26 28.06
CA LYS A 250 -12.13 30.45 29.08
C LYS A 250 -12.60 31.90 29.18
N SER A 251 -11.67 32.84 29.19
CA SER A 251 -11.99 34.27 29.24
C SER A 251 -12.73 34.70 27.96
N LYS A 252 -12.28 34.28 26.79
CA LYS A 252 -12.95 34.60 25.51
C LYS A 252 -14.36 34.03 25.46
N PHE A 253 -14.56 32.76 25.81
CA PHE A 253 -15.90 32.15 25.80
C PHE A 253 -16.87 32.83 26.78
N LYS A 254 -16.40 33.27 27.97
CA LYS A 254 -17.24 34.01 28.91
C LYS A 254 -17.71 35.36 28.38
N ASN A 255 -16.90 35.99 27.53
CA ASN A 255 -17.13 37.35 27.04
C ASN A 255 -17.73 37.37 25.62
N THR A 256 -18.06 36.21 25.06
CA THR A 256 -18.62 36.11 23.72
C THR A 256 -20.01 35.50 23.79
N ASP A 257 -20.95 36.08 23.05
CA ASP A 257 -22.31 35.55 22.92
C ASP A 257 -22.27 34.13 22.33
N LYS A 258 -23.02 33.21 22.90
CA LYS A 258 -23.06 31.79 22.48
C LYS A 258 -23.34 31.60 20.99
N GLU A 259 -24.15 32.47 20.40
CA GLU A 259 -24.51 32.46 19.00
C GLU A 259 -23.35 32.85 18.07
N LYS A 260 -22.32 33.49 18.60
CA LYS A 260 -21.08 33.85 17.87
C LYS A 260 -19.96 32.87 18.05
N ILE A 261 -20.18 31.80 18.83
CA ILE A 261 -19.22 30.72 19.01
C ILE A 261 -19.55 29.60 18.04
N CYS A 262 -18.61 29.27 17.17
CA CYS A 262 -18.73 28.18 16.22
C CYS A 262 -17.61 27.15 16.46
N GLY A 263 -17.95 25.89 16.37
CA GLY A 263 -17.02 24.78 16.41
C GLY A 263 -16.91 24.10 15.06
N LEU A 264 -15.67 23.84 14.63
CA LEU A 264 -15.37 23.15 13.41
C LEU A 264 -14.43 21.99 13.68
N THR A 265 -14.73 20.82 13.15
CA THR A 265 -13.85 19.65 13.19
C THR A 265 -13.52 19.18 11.77
N GLY A 266 -12.45 18.42 11.61
CA GLY A 266 -12.10 17.78 10.33
C GLY A 266 -12.63 16.35 10.24
N ASP A 267 -12.50 15.76 9.06
CA ASP A 267 -13.03 14.42 8.74
C ASP A 267 -12.32 13.26 9.46
N LEU A 268 -11.07 13.48 9.90
CA LEU A 268 -10.25 12.43 10.54
C LEU A 268 -10.42 12.36 12.07
N VAL A 269 -11.42 13.07 12.61
CA VAL A 269 -11.69 13.06 14.06
C VAL A 269 -12.48 11.81 14.43
N ASN A 270 -12.04 11.12 15.48
CA ASN A 270 -12.73 9.91 15.94
C ASN A 270 -14.10 10.20 16.56
N MET A 271 -14.95 9.19 16.61
CA MET A 271 -16.35 9.29 17.06
C MET A 271 -16.47 9.79 18.50
N GLU A 272 -15.58 9.35 19.38
CA GLU A 272 -15.56 9.76 20.80
C GLU A 272 -15.28 11.27 20.94
N THR A 273 -14.33 11.77 20.17
CA THR A 273 -14.02 13.21 20.15
C THR A 273 -15.18 14.02 19.58
N LEU A 274 -15.83 13.56 18.49
CA LEU A 274 -17.01 14.22 17.93
C LEU A 274 -18.16 14.26 18.94
N TYR A 275 -18.39 13.18 19.68
CA TYR A 275 -19.42 13.14 20.71
C TYR A 275 -19.15 14.13 21.84
N ILE A 276 -17.93 14.13 22.40
CA ILE A 276 -17.52 15.05 23.46
C ILE A 276 -17.57 16.51 22.98
N PHE A 277 -17.15 16.75 21.74
CA PHE A 277 -17.20 18.07 21.12
C PHE A 277 -18.63 18.59 21.04
N LYS A 278 -19.57 17.77 20.54
CA LYS A 278 -21.01 18.09 20.51
C LYS A 278 -21.56 18.39 21.90
N GLU A 279 -21.27 17.54 22.89
CA GLU A 279 -21.74 17.72 24.26
C GLU A 279 -21.16 19.01 24.88
N PHE A 280 -19.89 19.32 24.65
CA PHE A 280 -19.24 20.51 25.13
C PHE A 280 -19.88 21.78 24.54
N PHE A 281 -20.08 21.83 23.22
CA PHE A 281 -20.70 23.00 22.60
C PHE A 281 -22.16 23.18 23.04
N ASN A 282 -22.96 22.13 22.96
CA ASN A 282 -24.40 22.22 23.23
C ASN A 282 -24.71 22.41 24.72
N LYS A 283 -24.07 21.65 25.61
CA LYS A 283 -24.39 21.67 27.05
C LYS A 283 -23.58 22.68 27.84
N THR A 284 -22.30 22.84 27.53
CA THR A 284 -21.40 23.68 28.30
C THR A 284 -21.40 25.13 27.78
N LEU A 285 -21.28 25.31 26.46
CA LEU A 285 -21.25 26.66 25.87
C LEU A 285 -22.65 27.16 25.47
N GLY A 286 -23.61 26.25 25.28
CA GLY A 286 -24.96 26.59 24.85
C GLY A 286 -25.06 27.02 23.38
N SER A 287 -24.03 26.71 22.59
CA SER A 287 -24.00 26.98 21.15
C SER A 287 -24.43 25.78 20.36
N GLN A 288 -25.23 26.00 19.29
CA GLN A 288 -25.64 24.99 18.33
C GLN A 288 -24.80 25.06 17.04
N ASN A 289 -23.86 25.99 16.94
CA ASN A 289 -23.08 26.24 15.74
C ASN A 289 -21.88 25.29 15.69
N ILE A 290 -22.12 24.07 15.27
CA ILE A 290 -21.08 23.05 15.08
C ILE A 290 -21.14 22.49 13.67
N GLU A 291 -19.99 22.26 13.06
CA GLU A 291 -19.87 21.67 11.74
C GLU A 291 -18.66 20.72 11.69
N SER A 292 -18.82 19.61 10.95
CA SER A 292 -17.76 18.62 10.73
C SER A 292 -17.47 18.36 9.26
N ARG A 293 -18.28 18.93 8.35
CA ARG A 293 -18.13 18.74 6.90
C ARG A 293 -17.32 19.88 6.30
N ASP A 294 -16.33 19.54 5.52
CA ASP A 294 -15.48 20.51 4.82
C ASP A 294 -15.86 20.68 3.33
N ASN A 295 -16.60 19.69 2.76
CA ASN A 295 -16.90 19.58 1.33
C ASN A 295 -18.33 19.98 0.96
N HIS A 296 -19.08 20.66 1.83
CA HIS A 296 -20.48 21.06 1.64
C HIS A 296 -21.45 19.89 1.38
N THR A 297 -21.08 18.66 1.66
CA THR A 297 -21.95 17.50 1.49
C THR A 297 -23.13 17.57 2.47
N TYR A 298 -24.35 17.48 1.96
CA TYR A 298 -25.55 17.37 2.77
C TYR A 298 -25.97 15.91 2.90
N LEU A 299 -26.08 15.44 4.13
CA LEU A 299 -26.60 14.12 4.45
C LEU A 299 -27.89 14.27 5.23
N ASN A 300 -28.97 13.63 4.76
CA ASN A 300 -30.21 13.56 5.52
C ASN A 300 -30.12 12.43 6.57
N PRO A 301 -30.11 12.75 7.88
CA PRO A 301 -29.98 11.76 8.95
C PRO A 301 -31.29 11.05 9.32
N GLU A 302 -32.42 11.38 8.69
CA GLU A 302 -33.73 10.82 9.05
C GLU A 302 -33.78 9.30 8.89
N LYS A 303 -33.12 8.80 7.83
CA LYS A 303 -33.01 7.37 7.57
C LYS A 303 -31.56 6.96 7.47
N ARG A 304 -31.24 5.85 8.11
CA ARG A 304 -29.89 5.32 8.16
C ARG A 304 -29.34 4.97 6.77
N GLU A 305 -30.19 4.51 5.89
CA GLU A 305 -29.87 4.15 4.51
C GLU A 305 -29.38 5.32 3.68
N ASN A 306 -29.65 6.58 4.10
CA ASN A 306 -29.24 7.77 3.37
C ASN A 306 -27.72 8.08 3.52
N TYR A 307 -27.05 7.53 4.51
CA TYR A 307 -25.64 7.84 4.81
C TYR A 307 -24.77 6.61 5.08
N LEU A 308 -25.31 5.41 4.94
CA LEU A 308 -24.55 4.17 5.00
C LEU A 308 -24.42 3.56 3.61
N PHE A 309 -23.30 2.94 3.35
CA PHE A 309 -23.11 2.10 2.18
C PHE A 309 -23.97 0.82 2.35
N ASN A 310 -25.01 0.66 1.56
CA ASN A 310 -26.03 -0.38 1.76
C ASN A 310 -25.64 -1.73 1.17
N SER A 311 -24.74 -1.76 0.19
CA SER A 311 -24.06 -2.98 -0.26
C SER A 311 -22.82 -3.20 0.59
N SER A 312 -22.34 -4.44 0.71
CA SER A 312 -20.98 -4.66 1.20
C SER A 312 -19.98 -4.17 0.13
N ILE A 313 -18.72 -3.92 0.53
CA ILE A 313 -17.71 -3.44 -0.42
C ILE A 313 -17.47 -4.50 -1.51
N ASN A 314 -17.35 -5.77 -1.13
CA ASN A 314 -17.27 -6.90 -2.06
C ASN A 314 -18.58 -7.15 -2.83
N GLY A 315 -19.73 -6.78 -2.30
CA GLY A 315 -21.03 -6.94 -2.96
C GLY A 315 -21.20 -6.05 -4.21
N ILE A 316 -20.32 -5.08 -4.44
CA ILE A 316 -20.28 -4.30 -5.69
C ILE A 316 -19.99 -5.20 -6.89
N GLU A 317 -19.18 -6.23 -6.73
CA GLU A 317 -18.81 -7.16 -7.80
C GLU A 317 -20.00 -8.01 -8.29
N GLU A 318 -21.04 -8.13 -7.47
CA GLU A 318 -22.29 -8.85 -7.82
C GLU A 318 -23.35 -7.93 -8.46
N ALA A 319 -23.06 -6.64 -8.61
CA ALA A 319 -24.01 -5.68 -9.12
C ALA A 319 -24.13 -5.74 -10.66
N ASP A 320 -25.35 -5.87 -11.18
CA ASP A 320 -25.63 -5.80 -12.62
C ASP A 320 -25.46 -4.38 -13.18
N PHE A 321 -25.58 -3.36 -12.33
CA PHE A 321 -25.48 -1.97 -12.71
C PHE A 321 -24.95 -1.11 -11.56
N ILE A 322 -23.96 -0.27 -11.85
CA ILE A 322 -23.37 0.67 -10.91
C ILE A 322 -23.55 2.09 -11.45
N PHE A 323 -24.16 2.97 -10.64
CA PHE A 323 -24.38 4.36 -10.98
C PHE A 323 -23.59 5.29 -10.06
N LEU A 324 -22.61 5.98 -10.61
CA LEU A 324 -21.79 6.97 -9.91
C LEU A 324 -22.35 8.37 -10.14
N LEU A 325 -22.70 9.07 -9.08
CA LEU A 325 -23.26 10.42 -9.16
C LEU A 325 -22.47 11.40 -8.29
N GLY A 326 -21.75 12.32 -8.94
CA GLY A 326 -21.03 13.39 -8.26
C GLY A 326 -19.89 12.94 -7.36
N THR A 327 -19.36 11.74 -7.57
CA THR A 327 -18.25 11.15 -6.81
C THR A 327 -17.12 10.73 -7.75
N ASN A 328 -15.89 10.69 -7.23
CA ASN A 328 -14.73 10.19 -7.96
C ASN A 328 -14.00 9.11 -7.13
N PRO A 329 -14.44 7.85 -7.25
CA PRO A 329 -13.88 6.75 -6.47
C PRO A 329 -12.38 6.55 -6.70
N ARG A 330 -11.86 6.94 -7.87
CA ARG A 330 -10.42 6.86 -8.15
C ARG A 330 -9.57 7.56 -7.08
N PHE A 331 -9.99 8.71 -6.56
CA PHE A 331 -9.24 9.47 -5.55
C PHE A 331 -9.80 9.31 -4.13
N GLU A 332 -11.10 9.07 -4.00
CA GLU A 332 -11.79 9.00 -2.72
C GLU A 332 -11.73 7.59 -2.11
N ALA A 333 -11.80 6.57 -2.95
CA ALA A 333 -11.82 5.15 -2.57
C ALA A 333 -11.17 4.31 -3.68
N THR A 334 -9.87 4.43 -3.84
CA THR A 334 -9.11 3.86 -4.96
C THR A 334 -9.29 2.35 -5.12
N ILE A 335 -9.35 1.62 -4.01
CA ILE A 335 -9.59 0.17 -4.04
C ILE A 335 -11.02 -0.15 -4.48
N LEU A 336 -12.00 0.64 -4.05
CA LEU A 336 -13.36 0.49 -4.52
C LEU A 336 -13.46 0.72 -6.04
N ASN A 337 -12.71 1.70 -6.56
CA ASN A 337 -12.61 1.94 -7.99
C ASN A 337 -12.01 0.75 -8.76
N ALA A 338 -11.09 0.01 -8.16
CA ALA A 338 -10.53 -1.20 -8.76
C ALA A 338 -11.55 -2.36 -8.78
N ARG A 339 -12.49 -2.41 -7.82
CA ARG A 339 -13.57 -3.41 -7.78
C ARG A 339 -14.73 -3.08 -8.73
N ILE A 340 -14.98 -1.80 -9.05
CA ILE A 340 -15.95 -1.34 -10.04
C ILE A 340 -15.50 -1.65 -11.46
#